data_9824b541f190e003f8b5fc4d87f50c83
#
_entry.id   9824b541f190e003f8b5fc4d87f50c83
#
_cell.length_a   1.000
_cell.length_b   1.000
_cell.length_c   1.000
_cell.angle_alpha   90.00
_cell.angle_beta   90.00
_cell.angle_gamma   90.00
#
_symmetry.space_group_name_H-M   'P 1'
#
loop_
_entity.id
_entity.type
_entity.pdbx_description
1 polymer ?
#
loop_
_entity_poly.entity_id
_entity_poly.type
_entity_poly.pdbx_seq_one_letter_code
_entity_poly.pdbx_strand_id
1 'polypeptide(L)'
;MPRDVDLFVLNQVIEHVPHPDRLLTMLANALSPGGHIVIETPNTGGLDARLFARRYWGGYHIPRHMVLFNERNLRTLVERSGMRVVETAHLASPAFWIQSLHHAASESRMAPLASLCTFRNVPLVALFAAFDIVRGRLTTTSNQRLVARLAT
;
A
#
# COMPACT_ATOMS: atom_id res chain seq x y z
N MET A 1 4.82 -13.68 22.73
CA MET A 1 5.49 -12.95 21.65
C MET A 1 6.94 -12.70 22.02
N PRO A 2 7.87 -12.69 21.04
CA PRO A 2 9.23 -12.23 21.30
C PRO A 2 9.18 -10.80 21.86
N ARG A 3 10.13 -10.46 22.71
CA ARG A 3 10.33 -9.10 23.25
C ARG A 3 11.67 -8.60 22.77
N ASP A 4 11.85 -7.29 22.78
CA ASP A 4 13.10 -6.64 22.36
C ASP A 4 13.46 -6.93 20.89
N VAL A 5 12.48 -6.74 20.01
CA VAL A 5 12.64 -6.87 18.57
C VAL A 5 13.09 -5.54 17.96
N ASP A 6 14.19 -5.56 17.23
CA ASP A 6 14.75 -4.34 16.64
C ASP A 6 14.02 -3.89 15.37
N LEU A 7 13.43 -4.85 14.62
CA LEU A 7 12.77 -4.54 13.36
C LEU A 7 11.57 -5.45 13.12
N PHE A 8 10.42 -4.86 12.87
CA PHE A 8 9.28 -5.52 12.22
C PHE A 8 9.10 -5.01 10.80
N VAL A 9 8.80 -5.92 9.87
CA VAL A 9 8.47 -5.58 8.49
C VAL A 9 7.11 -6.17 8.14
N LEU A 10 6.15 -5.31 7.83
CA LEU A 10 4.81 -5.65 7.36
C LEU A 10 4.71 -5.26 5.87
N ASN A 11 5.11 -6.15 4.99
CA ASN A 11 5.00 -5.93 3.55
C ASN A 11 3.71 -6.55 3.03
N GLN A 12 2.73 -5.72 2.65
CA GLN A 12 1.41 -6.14 2.19
C GLN A 12 0.74 -7.11 3.20
N VAL A 13 0.71 -6.71 4.47
CA VAL A 13 0.15 -7.53 5.58
C VAL A 13 -0.99 -6.81 6.28
N ILE A 14 -0.81 -5.53 6.63
CA ILE A 14 -1.71 -4.80 7.51
C ILE A 14 -3.13 -4.65 6.93
N GLU A 15 -3.25 -4.58 5.60
CA GLU A 15 -4.53 -4.53 4.88
C GLU A 15 -5.34 -5.83 4.95
N HIS A 16 -4.69 -6.95 5.27
CA HIS A 16 -5.32 -8.26 5.41
C HIS A 16 -5.74 -8.60 6.85
N VAL A 17 -5.45 -7.71 7.79
CA VAL A 17 -5.72 -7.95 9.21
C VAL A 17 -7.05 -7.31 9.62
N PRO A 18 -7.98 -8.07 10.24
CA PRO A 18 -9.28 -7.51 10.66
C PRO A 18 -9.16 -6.44 11.75
N HIS A 19 -8.13 -6.52 12.59
CA HIS A 19 -7.88 -5.60 13.71
C HIS A 19 -6.46 -5.04 13.67
N PRO A 20 -6.15 -4.13 12.71
CA PRO A 20 -4.79 -3.60 12.54
C PRO A 20 -4.33 -2.75 13.73
N ASP A 21 -5.25 -2.14 14.47
CA ASP A 21 -5.02 -1.42 15.72
C ASP A 21 -4.41 -2.33 16.79
N ARG A 22 -5.00 -3.51 17.00
CA ARG A 22 -4.51 -4.51 17.94
C ARG A 22 -3.16 -5.07 17.53
N LEU A 23 -2.99 -5.36 16.23
CA LEU A 23 -1.70 -5.81 15.71
C LEU A 23 -0.61 -4.78 16.00
N LEU A 24 -0.82 -3.52 15.66
CA LEU A 24 0.18 -2.46 15.86
C LEU A 24 0.51 -2.23 17.34
N THR A 25 -0.50 -2.23 18.22
CA THR A 25 -0.28 -2.13 19.67
C THR A 25 0.56 -3.30 20.19
N MET A 26 0.28 -4.51 19.71
CA MET A 26 1.03 -5.71 20.10
C MET A 26 2.48 -5.65 19.61
N LEU A 27 2.72 -5.18 18.39
CA LEU A 27 4.07 -5.01 17.84
C LEU A 27 4.82 -3.88 18.55
N ALA A 28 4.17 -2.77 18.87
CA ALA A 28 4.77 -1.68 19.64
C ALA A 28 5.27 -2.14 21.01
N ASN A 29 4.48 -2.98 21.71
CA ASN A 29 4.86 -3.57 23.00
C ASN A 29 6.01 -4.59 22.93
N ALA A 30 6.33 -5.06 21.72
CA ALA A 30 7.40 -6.01 21.47
C ALA A 30 8.67 -5.37 20.91
N LEU A 31 8.62 -4.11 20.47
CA LEU A 31 9.77 -3.37 19.97
C LEU A 31 10.80 -3.10 21.07
N SER A 32 12.08 -3.25 20.73
CA SER A 32 13.18 -2.79 21.57
C SER A 32 13.22 -1.25 21.64
N PRO A 33 13.84 -0.66 22.67
CA PRO A 33 14.15 0.78 22.69
C PRO A 33 15.00 1.14 21.45
N GLY A 34 14.47 2.00 20.58
CA GLY A 34 15.11 2.35 19.30
C GLY A 34 14.75 1.44 18.12
N GLY A 35 13.99 0.38 18.34
CA GLY A 35 13.49 -0.49 17.29
C GLY A 35 12.52 0.21 16.33
N HIS A 36 12.36 -0.36 15.14
CA HIS A 36 11.55 0.20 14.06
C HIS A 36 10.50 -0.78 13.56
N ILE A 37 9.41 -0.23 13.04
CA ILE A 37 8.46 -0.97 12.23
C ILE A 37 8.40 -0.35 10.83
N VAL A 38 8.48 -1.19 9.81
CA VAL A 38 8.29 -0.80 8.40
C VAL A 38 6.98 -1.38 7.92
N ILE A 39 6.09 -0.55 7.40
CA ILE A 39 4.78 -0.93 6.90
C ILE A 39 4.68 -0.53 5.44
N GLU A 40 4.50 -1.51 4.55
CA GLU A 40 4.17 -1.28 3.14
C GLU A 40 2.75 -1.78 2.88
N THR A 41 1.90 -0.91 2.30
CA THR A 41 0.49 -1.22 2.04
C THR A 41 -0.06 -0.37 0.90
N PRO A 42 -1.13 -0.82 0.20
CA PRO A 42 -1.80 0.00 -0.81
C PRO A 42 -2.25 1.34 -0.25
N ASN A 43 -2.23 2.36 -1.12
CA ASN A 43 -2.60 3.73 -0.78
C ASN A 43 -3.75 4.23 -1.65
N THR A 44 -4.92 4.42 -1.06
CA THR A 44 -6.11 4.97 -1.74
C THR A 44 -5.95 6.43 -2.16
N GLY A 45 -4.88 7.10 -1.74
CA GLY A 45 -4.54 8.47 -2.15
C GLY A 45 -3.90 8.56 -3.54
N GLY A 46 -3.50 7.44 -4.15
CA GLY A 46 -2.88 7.38 -5.48
C GLY A 46 -3.79 7.86 -6.61
N LEU A 47 -3.19 8.19 -7.76
CA LEU A 47 -3.95 8.67 -8.93
C LEU A 47 -4.85 7.58 -9.51
N ASP A 48 -4.31 6.38 -9.71
CA ASP A 48 -5.07 5.22 -10.18
C ASP A 48 -6.20 4.88 -9.20
N ALA A 49 -5.94 4.92 -7.89
CA ALA A 49 -6.97 4.72 -6.88
C ALA A 49 -8.13 5.72 -7.03
N ARG A 50 -7.83 6.99 -7.35
CA ARG A 50 -8.86 8.03 -7.59
C ARG A 50 -9.59 7.84 -8.91
N LEU A 51 -8.87 7.52 -9.99
CA LEU A 51 -9.45 7.32 -11.32
C LEU A 51 -10.38 6.10 -11.37
N PHE A 52 -9.99 5.01 -10.69
CA PHE A 52 -10.75 3.76 -10.67
C PHE A 52 -11.54 3.53 -9.37
N ALA A 53 -11.68 4.55 -8.51
CA ALA A 53 -12.27 4.47 -7.17
C ALA A 53 -13.66 3.83 -7.11
N ARG A 54 -14.48 4.00 -8.16
CA ARG A 54 -15.87 3.52 -8.13
C ARG A 54 -15.98 2.00 -8.25
N ARG A 55 -15.05 1.32 -8.95
CA ARG A 55 -15.24 -0.10 -9.25
C ARG A 55 -13.98 -0.89 -9.58
N TYR A 56 -13.04 -0.32 -10.31
CA TYR A 56 -12.02 -1.09 -11.02
C TYR A 56 -10.62 -1.01 -10.43
N TRP A 57 -10.43 -0.29 -9.33
CA TRP A 57 -9.09 -0.15 -8.77
C TRP A 57 -8.49 -1.51 -8.36
N GLY A 58 -7.33 -1.83 -8.92
CA GLY A 58 -6.62 -3.08 -8.66
C GLY A 58 -6.21 -3.28 -7.19
N GLY A 59 -6.07 -2.17 -6.44
CA GLY A 59 -5.75 -2.22 -5.02
C GLY A 59 -6.91 -2.66 -4.10
N TYR A 60 -8.14 -2.81 -4.61
CA TYR A 60 -9.24 -3.35 -3.79
C TYR A 60 -9.04 -4.79 -3.38
N HIS A 61 -8.60 -5.64 -4.29
CA HIS A 61 -8.27 -7.05 -4.08
C HIS A 61 -9.25 -7.80 -3.15
N ILE A 62 -10.55 -7.53 -3.28
CA ILE A 62 -11.63 -8.12 -2.46
C ILE A 62 -11.75 -9.62 -2.74
N PRO A 63 -11.96 -10.48 -1.73
CA PRO A 63 -12.19 -10.17 -0.31
C PRO A 63 -10.93 -10.15 0.58
N ARG A 64 -9.73 -10.18 0.00
CA ARG A 64 -8.48 -10.32 0.77
C ARG A 64 -8.11 -9.06 1.54
N HIS A 65 -8.29 -7.87 0.95
CA HIS A 65 -8.07 -6.61 1.64
C HIS A 65 -9.28 -6.29 2.50
N MET A 66 -9.10 -6.31 3.81
CA MET A 66 -10.16 -6.01 4.80
C MET A 66 -10.19 -4.53 5.15
N VAL A 67 -9.04 -3.86 5.08
CA VAL A 67 -8.90 -2.43 5.39
C VAL A 67 -8.12 -1.75 4.28
N LEU A 68 -8.58 -0.57 3.88
CA LEU A 68 -7.88 0.26 2.89
C LEU A 68 -7.32 1.51 3.56
N PHE A 69 -6.04 1.77 3.29
CA PHE A 69 -5.33 2.88 3.89
C PHE A 69 -5.09 4.00 2.89
N ASN A 70 -5.09 5.24 3.39
CA ASN A 70 -4.36 6.35 2.83
C ASN A 70 -3.27 6.78 3.82
N GLU A 71 -2.38 7.66 3.42
CA GLU A 71 -1.26 8.09 4.29
C GLU A 71 -1.75 8.63 5.63
N ARG A 72 -2.82 9.44 5.62
CA ARG A 72 -3.35 10.08 6.83
C ARG A 72 -3.90 9.08 7.84
N ASN A 73 -4.76 8.15 7.40
CA ASN A 73 -5.38 7.20 8.32
C ASN A 73 -4.38 6.13 8.79
N LEU A 74 -3.42 5.73 7.96
CA LEU A 74 -2.34 4.83 8.37
C LEU A 74 -1.45 5.49 9.43
N ARG A 75 -1.03 6.74 9.21
CA ARG A 75 -0.27 7.53 10.19
C ARG A 75 -1.02 7.63 11.52
N THR A 76 -2.28 8.03 11.48
CA THR A 76 -3.12 8.15 12.68
C THR A 76 -3.22 6.82 13.44
N LEU A 77 -3.35 5.71 12.72
CA LEU A 77 -3.43 4.38 13.32
C LEU A 77 -2.12 3.99 14.03
N VAL A 78 -0.98 4.25 13.40
CA VAL A 78 0.35 4.01 13.97
C VAL A 78 0.58 4.87 15.21
N GLU A 79 0.23 6.16 15.15
CA GLU A 79 0.41 7.09 16.26
C GLU A 79 -0.47 6.72 17.47
N ARG A 80 -1.71 6.29 17.24
CA ARG A 80 -2.60 5.78 18.29
C ARG A 80 -2.09 4.50 18.96
N SER A 81 -1.21 3.77 18.30
CA SER A 81 -0.60 2.55 18.85
C SER A 81 0.66 2.82 19.69
N GLY A 82 0.93 4.09 20.05
CA GLY A 82 2.07 4.48 20.89
C GLY A 82 3.38 4.64 20.11
N MET A 83 3.32 4.73 18.79
CA MET A 83 4.47 4.93 17.94
C MET A 83 4.46 6.31 17.30
N ARG A 84 5.62 6.76 16.79
CA ARG A 84 5.74 7.97 15.96
C ARG A 84 6.29 7.62 14.59
N VAL A 85 5.72 8.20 13.57
CA VAL A 85 6.17 8.05 12.18
C VAL A 85 7.44 8.88 11.98
N VAL A 86 8.49 8.24 11.47
CA VAL A 86 9.79 8.90 11.22
C VAL A 86 10.04 9.09 9.72
N GLU A 87 9.43 8.27 8.87
CA GLU A 87 9.58 8.37 7.42
C GLU A 87 8.29 7.92 6.73
N THR A 88 7.97 8.56 5.59
CA THR A 88 6.94 8.11 4.66
C THR A 88 7.51 8.19 3.25
N ALA A 89 7.34 7.13 2.45
CA ALA A 89 7.74 7.07 1.07
C ALA A 89 6.61 6.55 0.18
N HIS A 90 6.58 7.02 -1.05
CA HIS A 90 5.64 6.58 -2.08
C HIS A 90 6.36 5.65 -3.06
N LEU A 91 5.84 4.44 -3.21
CA LEU A 91 6.47 3.38 -3.97
C LEU A 91 5.79 3.21 -5.32
N ALA A 92 6.58 2.87 -6.35
CA ALA A 92 6.02 2.50 -7.64
C ALA A 92 5.20 1.21 -7.51
N SER A 93 4.00 1.20 -8.07
CA SER A 93 3.11 0.04 -8.08
C SER A 93 2.41 -0.12 -9.44
N PRO A 94 3.16 -0.46 -10.51
CA PRO A 94 2.58 -0.67 -11.83
C PRO A 94 1.48 -1.73 -11.84
N ALA A 95 1.50 -2.65 -10.86
CA ALA A 95 0.50 -3.70 -10.71
C ALA A 95 -0.93 -3.14 -10.57
N PHE A 96 -1.12 -2.10 -9.77
CA PHE A 96 -2.46 -1.54 -9.57
C PHE A 96 -2.98 -0.84 -10.83
N TRP A 97 -2.12 -0.18 -11.61
CA TRP A 97 -2.48 0.36 -12.91
C TRP A 97 -2.95 -0.71 -13.87
N ILE A 98 -2.16 -1.77 -14.03
CA ILE A 98 -2.44 -2.86 -14.95
C ILE A 98 -3.71 -3.60 -14.59
N GLN A 99 -3.91 -3.93 -13.31
CA GLN A 99 -5.12 -4.58 -12.84
C GLN A 99 -6.35 -3.68 -13.01
N SER A 100 -6.25 -2.39 -12.71
CA SER A 100 -7.35 -1.44 -12.88
C SER A 100 -7.78 -1.33 -14.33
N LEU A 101 -6.83 -1.18 -15.24
CA LEU A 101 -7.10 -1.13 -16.68
C LEU A 101 -7.67 -2.44 -17.21
N HIS A 102 -7.14 -3.57 -16.76
CA HIS A 102 -7.64 -4.89 -17.12
C HIS A 102 -9.11 -5.06 -16.71
N HIS A 103 -9.45 -4.74 -15.46
CA HIS A 103 -10.82 -4.82 -14.96
C HIS A 103 -11.76 -3.89 -15.74
N ALA A 104 -11.37 -2.63 -15.97
CA ALA A 104 -12.17 -1.68 -16.72
C ALA A 104 -12.41 -2.10 -18.18
N ALA A 105 -11.36 -2.60 -18.84
CA ALA A 105 -11.46 -3.08 -20.23
C ALA A 105 -12.30 -4.36 -20.35
N SER A 106 -12.16 -5.29 -19.40
CA SER A 106 -12.91 -6.56 -19.42
C SER A 106 -14.41 -6.33 -19.29
N GLU A 107 -14.85 -5.35 -18.49
CA GLU A 107 -16.28 -5.07 -18.34
C GLU A 107 -16.86 -4.17 -19.45
N SER A 108 -16.04 -3.35 -20.09
CA SER A 108 -16.48 -2.44 -21.15
C SER A 108 -16.59 -3.09 -22.54
N ARG A 109 -16.56 -4.43 -22.65
CA ARG A 109 -16.55 -5.20 -23.91
C ARG A 109 -15.34 -4.90 -24.82
N MET A 110 -14.27 -4.35 -24.25
CA MET A 110 -13.01 -4.08 -24.94
C MET A 110 -12.00 -5.23 -24.70
N ALA A 111 -12.44 -6.46 -24.92
CA ALA A 111 -11.64 -7.67 -24.68
C ALA A 111 -10.22 -7.64 -25.30
N PRO A 112 -10.02 -7.11 -26.54
CA PRO A 112 -8.67 -6.98 -27.09
C PRO A 112 -7.76 -6.08 -26.25
N LEU A 113 -8.31 -5.00 -25.66
CA LEU A 113 -7.55 -4.10 -24.80
C LEU A 113 -7.25 -4.76 -23.44
N ALA A 114 -8.20 -5.52 -22.89
CA ALA A 114 -7.98 -6.27 -21.67
C ALA A 114 -6.82 -7.27 -21.80
N SER A 115 -6.68 -7.92 -22.96
CA SER A 115 -5.58 -8.86 -23.21
C SER A 115 -4.20 -8.20 -23.24
N LEU A 116 -4.12 -6.90 -23.54
CA LEU A 116 -2.88 -6.12 -23.49
C LEU A 116 -2.53 -5.66 -22.07
N CYS A 117 -3.53 -5.49 -21.19
CA CYS A 117 -3.35 -5.05 -19.80
C CYS A 117 -3.00 -6.25 -18.90
N THR A 118 -1.82 -6.82 -19.10
CA THR A 118 -1.31 -7.97 -18.34
C THR A 118 0.12 -7.76 -17.90
N PHE A 119 0.57 -8.48 -16.89
CA PHE A 119 1.98 -8.45 -16.44
C PHE A 119 2.96 -9.02 -17.46
N ARG A 120 2.49 -9.73 -18.49
CA ARG A 120 3.31 -10.21 -19.62
C ARG A 120 3.68 -9.08 -20.59
N ASN A 121 2.93 -7.98 -20.58
CA ASN A 121 3.24 -6.80 -21.37
C ASN A 121 4.31 -5.96 -20.65
N VAL A 122 5.56 -6.42 -20.74
CA VAL A 122 6.71 -5.79 -20.06
C VAL A 122 6.86 -4.30 -20.39
N PRO A 123 6.69 -3.84 -21.65
CA PRO A 123 6.72 -2.41 -21.97
C PRO A 123 5.67 -1.61 -21.19
N LEU A 124 4.44 -2.12 -21.06
CA LEU A 124 3.38 -1.45 -20.31
C LEU A 124 3.68 -1.41 -18.81
N VAL A 125 4.22 -2.49 -18.25
CA VAL A 125 4.68 -2.55 -16.85
C VAL A 125 5.77 -1.52 -16.62
N ALA A 126 6.77 -1.44 -17.51
CA ALA A 126 7.88 -0.50 -17.41
C ALA A 126 7.39 0.95 -17.50
N LEU A 127 6.44 1.24 -18.39
CA LEU A 127 5.83 2.56 -18.53
C LEU A 127 5.18 3.03 -17.22
N PHE A 128 4.33 2.20 -16.61
CA PHE A 128 3.68 2.55 -15.34
C PHE A 128 4.66 2.58 -14.17
N ALA A 129 5.69 1.73 -14.17
CA ALA A 129 6.75 1.81 -13.17
C ALA A 129 7.51 3.15 -13.25
N ALA A 130 7.92 3.55 -14.46
CA ALA A 130 8.59 4.83 -14.68
C ALA A 130 7.68 6.02 -14.31
N PHE A 131 6.42 5.96 -14.70
CA PHE A 131 5.42 6.97 -14.35
C PHE A 131 5.28 7.11 -12.81
N ASP A 132 5.14 6.01 -12.09
CA ASP A 132 5.03 6.04 -10.64
C ASP A 132 6.33 6.48 -9.95
N ILE A 133 7.51 6.13 -10.48
CA ILE A 133 8.80 6.59 -9.95
C ILE A 133 8.90 8.12 -10.04
N VAL A 134 8.56 8.69 -11.18
CA VAL A 134 8.56 10.15 -11.36
C VAL A 134 7.51 10.79 -10.45
N ARG A 135 6.32 10.23 -10.45
CA ARG A 135 5.21 10.71 -9.67
C ARG A 135 5.46 10.65 -8.16
N GLY A 136 6.05 9.57 -7.67
CA GLY A 136 6.36 9.37 -6.24
C GLY A 136 7.37 10.37 -5.67
N ARG A 137 8.12 11.07 -6.54
CA ARG A 137 9.00 12.19 -6.14
C ARG A 137 8.26 13.52 -5.97
N LEU A 138 7.10 13.67 -6.60
CA LEU A 138 6.35 14.92 -6.65
C LEU A 138 5.05 14.87 -5.85
N THR A 139 4.48 13.67 -5.72
CA THR A 139 3.17 13.46 -5.10
C THR A 139 3.02 12.00 -4.67
N THR A 140 1.82 11.61 -4.27
CA THR A 140 1.51 10.27 -3.78
C THR A 140 1.30 9.26 -4.91
N THR A 141 1.70 8.01 -4.68
CA THR A 141 1.39 6.85 -5.53
C THR A 141 0.45 5.89 -4.80
N SER A 142 0.03 4.83 -5.46
CA SER A 142 -0.92 3.86 -4.91
C SER A 142 -0.30 2.77 -4.05
N ASN A 143 0.98 2.87 -3.76
CA ASN A 143 1.63 2.08 -2.73
C ASN A 143 2.48 2.99 -1.85
N GLN A 144 2.48 2.75 -0.54
CA GLN A 144 3.16 3.58 0.44
C GLN A 144 3.97 2.73 1.40
N ARG A 145 5.11 3.29 1.83
CA ARG A 145 5.91 2.77 2.94
C ARG A 145 5.89 3.79 4.07
N LEU A 146 5.68 3.32 5.28
CA LEU A 146 5.77 4.10 6.49
C LEU A 146 6.75 3.43 7.43
N VAL A 147 7.68 4.20 7.98
CA VAL A 147 8.60 3.77 9.03
C VAL A 147 8.24 4.46 10.32
N ALA A 148 8.10 3.70 11.40
CA ALA A 148 7.79 4.23 12.72
C ALA A 148 8.66 3.60 13.80
N ARG A 149 8.73 4.26 14.96
CA ARG A 149 9.40 3.80 16.19
C ARG A 149 8.55 4.17 17.40
N LEU A 150 8.90 3.66 18.57
CA LEU A 150 8.23 4.05 19.80
C LEU A 150 8.27 5.57 20.00
N ALA A 151 7.15 6.13 20.43
CA ALA A 151 7.10 7.51 20.90
C ALA A 151 7.82 7.55 22.25
N THR A 152 8.97 8.20 22.29
CA THR A 152 9.71 8.49 23.55
C THR A 152 9.09 9.67 24.26
#